data_c31711998d3ea22bad6eb731f39a1c97
#
_entry.id   c31711998d3ea22bad6eb731f39a1c97
#
_cell.length_a   1.000
_cell.length_b   1.000
_cell.length_c   1.000
_cell.angle_alpha   90.00
_cell.angle_beta   90.00
_cell.angle_gamma   90.00
#
_symmetry.space_group_name_H-M   'P 1'
#
loop_
_entity.id
_entity.type
_entity.pdbx_description
1 polymer ?
#
loop_
_entity_poly.entity_id
_entity_poly.type
_entity_poly.pdbx_seq_one_letter_code
_entity_poly.pdbx_strand_id
1 'polypeptide(L)'
;MTYEKSCGGIVYRKFHGNTEILLIKHIKSGYWSFPKGHVENGETEEETAKREIKEETGIDVYIDSGFRETVTYSPRKDAKKEVVYFVARAKNYDYTPQLEEI
;
A
#
# COMPACT_ATOMS: atom_id res chain seq x y z
N MET A 1 -4.74 19.92 16.20
CA MET A 1 -5.08 18.76 15.36
C MET A 1 -3.84 18.24 14.66
N THR A 2 -3.67 16.94 14.62
CA THR A 2 -2.55 16.28 13.97
C THR A 2 -2.96 15.77 12.60
N TYR A 3 -2.13 16.02 11.59
CA TYR A 3 -2.35 15.50 10.24
C TYR A 3 -1.29 14.47 9.93
N GLU A 4 -1.74 13.32 9.42
CA GLU A 4 -0.86 12.23 9.03
C GLU A 4 -1.12 11.89 7.57
N LYS A 5 -0.09 11.43 6.88
CA LYS A 5 -0.20 11.05 5.47
C LYS A 5 0.54 9.74 5.24
N SER A 6 -0.16 8.82 4.60
CA SER A 6 0.41 7.55 4.15
C SER A 6 0.18 7.40 2.66
N CYS A 7 1.03 6.62 2.02
CA CYS A 7 0.85 6.27 0.61
C CYS A 7 1.04 4.78 0.46
N GLY A 8 0.33 4.21 -0.50
CA GLY A 8 0.41 2.79 -0.78
C GLY A 8 -0.16 2.45 -2.13
N GLY A 9 -0.44 1.19 -2.35
CA GLY A 9 -0.88 0.76 -3.64
C GLY A 9 -1.84 -0.40 -3.63
N ILE A 10 -2.67 -0.42 -4.65
CA ILE A 10 -3.48 -1.57 -5.01
C ILE A 10 -2.59 -2.39 -5.93
N VAL A 11 -1.93 -3.40 -5.37
CA VAL A 11 -0.93 -4.20 -6.08
C VAL A 11 -1.63 -5.35 -6.80
N TYR A 12 -1.36 -5.48 -8.09
CA TYR A 12 -1.96 -6.55 -8.87
C TYR A 12 -0.91 -7.27 -9.72
N ARG A 13 -1.27 -8.49 -10.12
CA ARG A 13 -0.53 -9.24 -11.13
C ARG A 13 -1.51 -9.96 -12.04
N LYS A 14 -1.07 -10.22 -13.27
CA LYS A 14 -1.77 -11.11 -14.18
C LYS A 14 -1.14 -12.50 -14.04
N PHE A 15 -1.96 -13.50 -13.74
CA PHE A 15 -1.46 -14.83 -13.49
C PHE A 15 -2.47 -15.86 -14.01
N HIS A 16 -2.04 -16.70 -14.95
CA HIS A 16 -2.90 -17.71 -15.58
C HIS A 16 -4.21 -17.12 -16.11
N GLY A 17 -4.14 -15.95 -16.74
CA GLY A 17 -5.31 -15.29 -17.31
C GLY A 17 -6.19 -14.54 -16.34
N ASN A 18 -5.86 -14.58 -15.05
CA ASN A 18 -6.61 -13.89 -14.00
C ASN A 18 -5.83 -12.67 -13.49
N THR A 19 -6.57 -11.70 -12.99
CA THR A 19 -5.98 -10.57 -12.26
C THR A 19 -6.11 -10.86 -10.78
N GLU A 20 -4.97 -10.88 -10.08
CA GLU A 20 -4.93 -11.08 -8.65
C GLU A 20 -4.52 -9.80 -7.95
N ILE A 21 -5.17 -9.50 -6.84
CA ILE A 21 -4.89 -8.30 -6.05
C ILE A 21 -4.35 -8.73 -4.70
N LEU A 22 -3.27 -8.08 -4.28
CA LEU A 22 -2.60 -8.39 -3.03
C LEU A 22 -3.25 -7.66 -1.87
N LEU A 23 -3.63 -8.41 -0.86
CA LEU A 23 -4.12 -7.88 0.40
C LEU A 23 -3.24 -8.38 1.54
N ILE A 24 -3.09 -7.54 2.55
CA ILE A 24 -2.34 -7.86 3.76
C ILE A 24 -3.33 -8.06 4.90
N LYS A 25 -3.17 -9.15 5.62
CA LYS A 25 -3.96 -9.39 6.82
C LYS A 25 -3.15 -9.02 8.05
N HIS A 26 -3.72 -8.18 8.88
CA HIS A 26 -3.13 -7.80 10.16
C HIS A 26 -3.53 -8.82 11.21
N ILE A 27 -2.55 -9.49 11.78
CA ILE A 27 -2.80 -10.61 12.68
C ILE A 27 -3.61 -10.21 13.90
N LYS A 28 -3.25 -9.10 14.53
CA LYS A 28 -3.91 -8.68 15.77
C LYS A 28 -5.34 -8.25 15.58
N SER A 29 -5.61 -7.48 14.51
CA SER A 29 -6.93 -6.93 14.28
C SER A 29 -7.81 -7.80 13.39
N GLY A 30 -7.20 -8.71 12.62
CA GLY A 30 -7.90 -9.46 11.60
C GLY A 30 -8.27 -8.66 10.37
N TYR A 31 -7.85 -7.42 10.29
CA TYR A 31 -8.13 -6.55 9.15
C TYR A 31 -7.35 -6.94 7.91
N TRP A 32 -8.02 -6.82 6.77
CA TRP A 32 -7.36 -6.89 5.47
C TRP A 32 -7.19 -5.47 4.93
N SER A 33 -6.03 -5.18 4.35
CA SER A 33 -5.76 -3.86 3.78
C SER A 33 -4.80 -3.96 2.62
N PHE A 34 -4.74 -2.88 1.83
CA PHE A 34 -3.68 -2.71 0.86
C PHE A 34 -2.40 -2.27 1.57
N PRO A 35 -1.22 -2.64 1.04
CA PRO A 35 0.04 -2.18 1.64
C PRO A 35 0.17 -0.66 1.56
N LYS A 36 0.55 -0.06 2.66
CA LYS A 36 0.74 1.39 2.77
C LYS A 36 1.57 1.73 3.99
N GLY A 37 2.10 2.94 4.02
CA GLY A 37 2.77 3.45 5.19
C GLY A 37 3.07 4.93 5.09
N HIS A 38 3.63 5.47 6.15
CA HIS A 38 3.85 6.91 6.29
C HIS A 38 4.89 7.45 5.32
N VAL A 39 4.61 8.65 4.81
CA VAL A 39 5.56 9.40 4.01
C VAL A 39 6.75 9.80 4.90
N GLU A 40 7.94 9.52 4.44
CA GLU A 40 9.15 9.96 5.11
C GLU A 40 9.65 11.26 4.49
N ASN A 41 10.46 11.97 5.28
CA ASN A 41 10.96 13.27 4.87
C ASN A 41 11.73 13.18 3.54
N GLY A 42 11.33 14.01 2.59
CA GLY A 42 11.97 14.06 1.28
C GLY A 42 11.42 13.08 0.25
N GLU A 43 10.49 12.21 0.62
CA GLU A 43 9.89 11.28 -0.32
C GLU A 43 8.72 11.90 -1.08
N THR A 44 8.60 11.54 -2.35
CA THR A 44 7.36 11.77 -3.09
C THR A 44 6.33 10.72 -2.68
N GLU A 45 5.07 10.94 -3.04
CA GLU A 45 4.01 9.98 -2.77
C GLU A 45 4.29 8.62 -3.42
N GLU A 46 4.76 8.62 -4.66
CA GLU A 46 5.07 7.37 -5.37
C GLU A 46 6.27 6.65 -4.77
N GLU A 47 7.28 7.40 -4.35
CA GLU A 47 8.43 6.81 -3.66
C GLU A 47 8.02 6.13 -2.37
N THR A 48 7.15 6.78 -1.60
CA THR A 48 6.61 6.20 -0.37
C THR A 48 5.83 4.92 -0.66
N ALA A 49 4.95 4.96 -1.65
CA ALA A 49 4.15 3.79 -2.01
C ALA A 49 5.04 2.61 -2.41
N LYS A 50 6.04 2.85 -3.26
CA LYS A 50 6.97 1.78 -3.67
C LYS A 50 7.73 1.21 -2.49
N ARG A 51 8.23 2.08 -1.62
CA ARG A 51 9.01 1.64 -0.46
C ARG A 51 8.16 0.81 0.49
N GLU A 52 6.97 1.29 0.81
CA GLU A 52 6.09 0.59 1.75
C GLU A 52 5.62 -0.75 1.19
N ILE A 53 5.27 -0.79 -0.09
CA ILE A 53 4.92 -2.05 -0.74
C ILE A 53 6.08 -3.04 -0.63
N LYS A 54 7.30 -2.59 -0.91
CA LYS A 54 8.48 -3.43 -0.84
C LYS A 54 8.75 -3.93 0.58
N GLU A 55 8.66 -3.03 1.56
CA GLU A 55 8.87 -3.41 2.96
C GLU A 55 7.84 -4.42 3.46
N GLU A 56 6.58 -4.23 3.10
CA GLU A 56 5.50 -5.06 3.60
C GLU A 56 5.31 -6.36 2.85
N THR A 57 5.67 -6.41 1.57
CA THR A 57 5.36 -7.56 0.72
C THR A 57 6.57 -8.19 0.05
N GLY A 58 7.69 -7.49 0.03
CA GLY A 58 8.87 -7.94 -0.71
C GLY A 58 8.79 -7.75 -2.22
N ILE A 59 7.73 -7.11 -2.71
CA ILE A 59 7.46 -6.99 -4.15
C ILE A 59 7.89 -5.64 -4.67
N ASP A 60 8.60 -5.65 -5.80
CA ASP A 60 8.87 -4.46 -6.58
C ASP A 60 7.72 -4.23 -7.55
N VAL A 61 7.33 -2.97 -7.74
CA VAL A 61 6.15 -2.64 -8.54
C VAL A 61 6.44 -1.52 -9.53
N TYR A 62 5.62 -1.49 -10.59
CA TYR A 62 5.47 -0.32 -11.45
C TYR A 62 4.24 0.45 -11.00
N ILE A 63 4.41 1.72 -10.68
CA ILE A 63 3.29 2.58 -10.28
C ILE A 63 2.61 3.13 -11.53
N ASP A 64 1.28 3.02 -11.58
CA ASP A 64 0.47 3.69 -12.59
C ASP A 64 0.06 5.05 -12.03
N SER A 65 0.73 6.10 -12.49
CA SER A 65 0.48 7.47 -12.02
C SER A 65 -0.86 8.02 -12.51
N GLY A 66 -1.50 7.37 -13.46
CA GLY A 66 -2.80 7.79 -13.97
C GLY A 66 -3.94 7.52 -13.00
N PHE A 67 -3.70 6.70 -11.98
CA PHE A 67 -4.69 6.42 -10.93
C PHE A 67 -4.15 6.89 -9.58
N ARG A 68 -4.87 7.80 -8.95
CA ARG A 68 -4.53 8.30 -7.62
C ARG A 68 -5.82 8.57 -6.87
N GLU A 69 -6.07 7.81 -5.84
CA GLU A 69 -7.24 7.97 -5.00
C GLU A 69 -6.82 8.25 -3.57
N THR A 70 -7.59 9.09 -2.89
CA THR A 70 -7.32 9.42 -1.50
C THR A 70 -8.50 9.04 -0.63
N VAL A 71 -8.17 8.56 0.57
CA VAL A 71 -9.14 8.29 1.62
C VAL A 71 -8.72 9.11 2.84
N THR A 72 -9.64 9.84 3.42
CA THR A 72 -9.36 10.64 4.61
C THR A 72 -10.27 10.17 5.75
N TYR A 73 -9.66 9.96 6.91
CA TYR A 73 -10.41 9.54 8.09
C TYR A 73 -9.71 10.02 9.36
N SER A 74 -10.40 9.88 10.49
CA SER A 74 -9.83 10.23 11.79
C SER A 74 -9.41 8.95 12.50
N PRO A 75 -8.10 8.67 12.62
CA PRO A 75 -7.63 7.46 13.31
C PRO A 75 -7.84 7.54 14.83
N ARG A 76 -7.95 8.74 15.34
CA ARG A 76 -8.20 9.00 16.76
C ARG A 76 -8.70 10.43 16.92
N LYS A 77 -9.08 10.80 18.14
CA LYS A 77 -9.52 12.16 18.43
C LYS A 77 -8.42 13.17 18.08
N ASP A 78 -8.83 14.28 17.49
CA ASP A 78 -7.96 15.40 17.11
C ASP A 78 -6.86 15.03 16.11
N ALA A 79 -7.11 14.00 15.31
CA ALA A 79 -6.19 13.61 14.25
C ALA A 79 -6.96 13.35 12.96
N LYS A 80 -6.34 13.70 11.84
CA LYS A 80 -6.82 13.33 10.52
C LYS A 80 -5.72 12.64 9.76
N LYS A 81 -6.09 11.60 9.02
CA LYS A 81 -5.14 10.85 8.20
C LYS A 81 -5.63 10.80 6.77
N GLU A 82 -4.74 11.16 5.86
CA GLU A 82 -4.93 10.99 4.43
C GLU A 82 -4.13 9.79 3.97
N VAL A 83 -4.75 8.89 3.22
CA VAL A 83 -4.06 7.79 2.58
C VAL A 83 -4.22 7.93 1.08
N VAL A 84 -3.10 7.94 0.38
CA VAL A 84 -3.05 8.02 -1.08
C VAL A 84 -2.76 6.64 -1.62
N TYR A 85 -3.61 6.15 -2.52
CA TYR A 85 -3.42 4.86 -3.17
C TYR A 85 -3.19 5.04 -4.66
N PHE A 86 -2.19 4.32 -5.16
CA PHE A 86 -1.93 4.16 -6.59
C PHE A 86 -2.25 2.74 -7.00
N VAL A 87 -2.45 2.52 -8.29
CA VAL A 87 -2.46 1.17 -8.84
C VAL A 87 -1.01 0.79 -9.14
N ALA A 88 -0.62 -0.40 -8.73
CA ALA A 88 0.76 -0.83 -8.82
C ALA A 88 0.82 -2.26 -9.38
N ARG A 89 1.53 -2.43 -10.50
CA ARG A 89 1.72 -3.75 -11.10
C ARG A 89 2.98 -4.40 -10.57
N ALA A 90 2.86 -5.65 -10.12
CA ALA A 90 4.00 -6.40 -9.65
C ALA A 90 5.00 -6.64 -10.80
N LYS A 91 6.29 -6.38 -10.55
CA LYS A 91 7.35 -6.58 -11.54
C LYS A 91 7.68 -8.04 -11.74
N ASN A 92 7.55 -8.83 -10.69
CA ASN A 92 7.80 -10.26 -10.74
C ASN A 92 6.62 -11.01 -10.15
N TYR A 93 6.42 -12.23 -10.60
CA TYR A 93 5.31 -13.06 -10.13
C TYR A 93 5.75 -14.14 -9.15
N ASP A 94 7.06 -14.29 -8.97
CA ASP A 94 7.63 -15.29 -8.10
C ASP A 94 7.86 -14.69 -6.71
N TYR A 95 6.80 -14.62 -5.95
CA TYR A 95 6.92 -14.15 -4.58
C TYR A 95 6.15 -15.08 -3.65
N THR A 96 6.61 -15.14 -2.42
CA THR A 96 5.91 -15.85 -1.38
C THR A 96 5.14 -14.81 -0.56
N PRO A 97 3.81 -14.89 -0.52
CA PRO A 97 3.04 -13.95 0.28
C PRO A 97 3.49 -13.98 1.73
N GLN A 98 3.59 -12.81 2.33
CA GLN A 98 3.88 -12.68 3.74
C GLN A 98 2.62 -13.01 4.51
N LEU A 99 2.70 -14.02 5.36
CA LEU A 99 1.60 -14.39 6.24
C LEU A 99 1.73 -13.72 7.59
N GLU A 100 2.83 -13.00 7.79
CA GLU A 100 3.11 -12.32 9.02
C GLU A 100 2.40 -10.99 9.09
N GLU A 101 2.25 -10.51 10.28
CA GLU A 101 1.68 -9.22 10.51
C GLU A 101 2.62 -8.10 10.12
N ILE A 102 2.03 -7.07 9.58
CA ILE A 102 2.73 -5.85 9.22
C ILE A 102 2.23 -4.70 10.07
#